data_1db3989aff9b3c3640477df3df8c28a4
#
_entry.id   1db3989aff9b3c3640477df3df8c28a4
#
_cell.length_a   1.000
_cell.length_b   1.000
_cell.length_c   1.000
_cell.angle_alpha   90.00
_cell.angle_beta   90.00
_cell.angle_gamma   90.00
#
_symmetry.space_group_name_H-M   'P 1'
#
loop_
_entity.id
_entity.type
_entity.pdbx_description
1 polymer ?
#
loop_
_entity_poly.entity_id
_entity_poly.type
_entity_poly.pdbx_seq_one_letter_code
_entity_poly.pdbx_strand_id
1 'polypeptide(L)'
;MEIKKYILKKFDYDVDISNKKFYTLNETIKQKLGIDVRFLEDKKNIDLTFKIDMIDNKNINIFKLTVEYILTLNNEPLDISERFVKKILSKFYPIFSKFILNFYNSIGLNSIQLPEF
;
A
#
# COMPACT_ATOMS: atom_id res chain seq x y z
N MET A 1 9.32 10.32 -17.63
CA MET A 1 9.61 9.15 -16.79
C MET A 1 8.39 8.26 -16.72
N GLU A 2 8.55 7.00 -17.09
CA GLU A 2 7.43 6.07 -17.13
C GLU A 2 7.79 4.76 -16.46
N ILE A 3 6.77 4.15 -15.86
CA ILE A 3 6.88 2.80 -15.31
C ILE A 3 6.67 1.84 -16.46
N LYS A 4 7.69 1.06 -16.79
CA LYS A 4 7.65 0.09 -17.89
C LYS A 4 6.78 -1.11 -17.53
N LYS A 5 6.97 -1.62 -16.31
CA LYS A 5 6.23 -2.77 -15.80
C LYS A 5 6.29 -2.79 -14.28
N TYR A 6 5.40 -3.57 -13.67
CA TYR A 6 5.48 -3.86 -12.25
C TYR A 6 5.05 -5.29 -12.01
N ILE A 7 5.54 -5.87 -10.93
CA ILE A 7 5.10 -7.18 -10.46
C ILE A 7 4.77 -7.09 -8.97
N LEU A 8 3.77 -7.84 -8.57
CA LEU A 8 3.45 -8.02 -7.16
C LEU A 8 4.42 -9.09 -6.62
N LYS A 9 5.30 -8.68 -5.71
CA LYS A 9 6.31 -9.58 -5.14
C LYS A 9 5.81 -10.29 -3.90
N LYS A 10 5.04 -9.58 -3.07
CA LYS A 10 4.57 -10.12 -1.80
C LYS A 10 3.25 -9.48 -1.40
N PHE A 11 2.36 -10.30 -0.87
CA PHE A 11 1.08 -9.86 -0.33
C PHE A 11 0.79 -10.67 0.93
N ASP A 12 0.74 -9.98 2.06
CA ASP A 12 0.38 -10.58 3.35
C ASP A 12 -0.71 -9.77 4.01
N TYR A 13 -1.67 -10.45 4.61
CA TYR A 13 -2.60 -9.77 5.49
C TYR A 13 -2.92 -10.64 6.70
N ASP A 14 -3.25 -9.99 7.81
CA ASP A 14 -3.60 -10.66 9.04
C ASP A 14 -4.75 -9.91 9.70
N VAL A 15 -5.72 -10.66 10.20
CA VAL A 15 -6.93 -10.15 10.81
C VAL A 15 -7.05 -10.76 12.19
N ASP A 16 -7.29 -9.92 13.20
CA ASP A 16 -7.64 -10.42 14.54
C ASP A 16 -9.14 -10.74 14.59
N ILE A 17 -9.48 -11.98 14.26
CA ILE A 17 -10.88 -12.44 14.25
C ILE A 17 -11.50 -12.49 15.63
N SER A 18 -10.70 -12.44 16.69
CA SER A 18 -11.22 -12.41 18.06
C SER A 18 -11.70 -11.03 18.46
N ASN A 19 -11.30 -10.00 17.73
CA ASN A 19 -11.69 -8.62 17.99
C ASN A 19 -13.02 -8.32 17.30
N LYS A 20 -14.06 -8.14 18.11
CA LYS A 20 -15.42 -7.88 17.61
C LYS A 20 -15.51 -6.62 16.75
N LYS A 21 -14.61 -5.66 16.96
CA LYS A 21 -14.61 -4.41 16.18
C LYS A 21 -14.29 -4.63 14.72
N PHE A 22 -13.59 -5.69 14.37
CA PHE A 22 -13.33 -6.03 12.99
C PHE A 22 -14.64 -6.24 12.20
N TYR A 23 -15.64 -6.87 12.84
CA TYR A 23 -16.91 -7.18 12.20
C TYR A 23 -17.84 -5.96 12.10
N THR A 24 -17.54 -4.92 12.87
CA THR A 24 -18.36 -3.71 12.91
C THR A 24 -17.55 -2.49 12.58
N LEU A 25 -16.67 -2.61 11.56
CA LEU A 25 -15.82 -1.51 11.12
C LEU A 25 -16.64 -0.24 10.91
N ASN A 26 -16.28 0.80 11.64
CA ASN A 26 -17.00 2.06 11.64
C ASN A 26 -16.01 3.23 11.77
N GLU A 27 -16.56 4.41 12.05
CA GLU A 27 -15.78 5.65 12.15
C GLU A 27 -14.70 5.65 13.24
N THR A 28 -14.75 4.72 14.20
CA THR A 28 -13.75 4.66 15.27
C THR A 28 -12.48 3.91 14.85
N ILE A 29 -12.50 3.29 13.66
CA ILE A 29 -11.36 2.56 13.13
C ILE A 29 -10.50 3.53 12.32
N LYS A 30 -9.21 3.54 12.62
CA LYS A 30 -8.24 4.35 11.88
C LYS A 30 -7.37 3.49 11.00
N GLN A 31 -7.11 3.96 9.81
CA GLN A 31 -6.12 3.34 8.91
C GLN A 31 -4.84 4.17 8.95
N LYS A 32 -3.71 3.46 9.06
CA LYS A 32 -2.39 4.06 8.91
C LYS A 32 -1.73 3.47 7.69
N LEU A 33 -1.28 4.33 6.80
CA LEU A 33 -0.57 3.92 5.59
C LEU A 33 0.91 4.28 5.72
N GLY A 34 1.76 3.27 5.59
CA GLY A 34 3.19 3.45 5.51
C GLY A 34 3.67 3.05 4.12
N ILE A 35 4.63 3.79 3.58
CA ILE A 35 5.19 3.52 2.26
C ILE A 35 6.71 3.53 2.36
N ASP A 36 7.34 2.43 1.95
CA ASP A 36 8.79 2.33 1.86
C ASP A 36 9.21 2.23 0.40
N VAL A 37 10.19 3.02 0.01
CA VAL A 37 10.72 3.04 -1.35
C VAL A 37 12.20 2.76 -1.29
N ARG A 38 12.65 1.72 -2.03
CA ARG A 38 14.06 1.36 -2.09
C ARG A 38 14.47 1.15 -3.54
N PHE A 39 15.45 1.94 -3.98
CA PHE A 39 16.02 1.75 -5.31
C PHE A 39 17.02 0.60 -5.27
N LEU A 40 16.93 -0.29 -6.25
CA LEU A 40 17.87 -1.39 -6.38
C LEU A 40 19.15 -0.90 -7.06
N GLU A 41 20.19 -1.74 -7.10
CA GLU A 41 21.51 -1.32 -7.60
C GLU A 41 21.50 -0.74 -9.00
N ASP A 42 20.64 -1.28 -9.88
CA ASP A 42 20.54 -0.80 -11.26
C ASP A 42 19.77 0.50 -11.40
N LYS A 43 19.17 1.00 -10.32
CA LYS A 43 18.38 2.24 -10.26
C LYS A 43 17.18 2.29 -11.19
N LYS A 44 16.96 1.26 -12.00
CA LYS A 44 15.76 1.13 -12.85
C LYS A 44 14.66 0.35 -12.13
N ASN A 45 15.04 -0.49 -11.20
CA ASN A 45 14.09 -1.27 -10.41
C ASN A 45 13.92 -0.67 -9.03
N ILE A 46 12.68 -0.59 -8.60
CA ILE A 46 12.32 0.01 -7.32
C ILE A 46 11.50 -0.99 -6.54
N ASP A 47 11.93 -1.24 -5.31
CA ASP A 47 11.16 -2.04 -4.36
C ASP A 47 10.24 -1.10 -3.60
N LEU A 48 8.93 -1.26 -3.79
CA LEU A 48 7.92 -0.37 -3.23
C LEU A 48 7.01 -1.17 -2.31
N THR A 49 7.01 -0.84 -1.04
CA THR A 49 6.21 -1.55 -0.03
C THR A 49 5.17 -0.63 0.57
N PHE A 50 3.92 -1.06 0.53
CA PHE A 50 2.81 -0.40 1.21
C PHE A 50 2.40 -1.22 2.42
N LYS A 51 2.23 -0.55 3.55
CA LYS A 51 1.74 -1.17 4.78
C LYS A 51 0.50 -0.44 5.26
N ILE A 52 -0.56 -1.19 5.50
CA ILE A 52 -1.78 -0.63 6.07
C ILE A 52 -2.06 -1.32 7.39
N ASP A 53 -2.23 -0.52 8.43
CA ASP A 53 -2.67 -0.98 9.74
C ASP A 53 -4.03 -0.36 10.03
N MET A 54 -4.98 -1.19 10.46
CA MET A 54 -6.24 -0.71 11.00
C MET A 54 -6.21 -0.88 12.49
N ILE A 55 -6.42 0.20 13.21
CA ILE A 55 -6.38 0.22 14.67
C ILE A 55 -7.69 0.74 15.20
N ASP A 56 -8.07 0.26 16.38
CA ASP A 56 -9.25 0.76 17.07
C ASP A 56 -8.92 2.01 17.90
N ASN A 57 -9.91 2.52 18.62
CA ASN A 57 -9.75 3.71 19.45
C ASN A 57 -8.82 3.51 20.65
N LYS A 58 -8.40 2.28 20.92
CA LYS A 58 -7.43 1.93 21.98
C LYS A 58 -6.05 1.62 21.43
N ASN A 59 -5.81 1.92 20.14
CA ASN A 59 -4.58 1.64 19.42
C ASN A 59 -4.24 0.15 19.31
N ILE A 60 -5.26 -0.71 19.35
CA ILE A 60 -5.08 -2.15 19.14
C ILE A 60 -5.21 -2.44 17.66
N ASN A 61 -4.23 -3.15 17.10
CA ASN A 61 -4.27 -3.57 15.70
C ASN A 61 -5.33 -4.65 15.51
N ILE A 62 -6.24 -4.41 14.55
CA ILE A 62 -7.27 -5.38 14.19
C ILE A 62 -7.05 -5.96 12.80
N PHE A 63 -6.22 -5.31 11.99
CA PHE A 63 -5.95 -5.72 10.62
C PHE A 63 -4.59 -5.17 10.22
N LYS A 64 -3.77 -6.02 9.58
CA LYS A 64 -2.48 -5.62 9.04
C LYS A 64 -2.36 -6.14 7.62
N LEU A 65 -1.83 -5.30 6.73
CA LEU A 65 -1.65 -5.65 5.34
C LEU A 65 -0.30 -5.12 4.87
N THR A 66 0.44 -5.97 4.16
CA THR A 66 1.70 -5.59 3.54
C THR A 66 1.66 -6.01 2.09
N VAL A 67 1.94 -5.08 1.19
CA VAL A 67 1.98 -5.33 -0.25
C VAL A 67 3.30 -4.80 -0.78
N GLU A 68 4.06 -5.66 -1.41
CA GLU A 68 5.35 -5.29 -1.98
C GLU A 68 5.34 -5.49 -3.49
N TYR A 69 5.76 -4.46 -4.20
CA TYR A 69 5.88 -4.46 -5.66
C TYR A 69 7.32 -4.21 -6.07
N ILE A 70 7.70 -4.76 -7.23
CA ILE A 70 8.90 -4.33 -7.91
C ILE A 70 8.46 -3.58 -9.16
N LEU A 71 8.85 -2.32 -9.26
CA LEU A 71 8.59 -1.46 -10.41
C LEU A 71 9.84 -1.37 -11.26
N THR A 72 9.69 -1.47 -12.57
CA THR A 72 10.78 -1.27 -13.52
C THR A 72 10.51 -0.01 -14.32
N LEU A 73 11.45 0.92 -14.29
CA LEU A 73 11.38 2.16 -15.04
C LEU A 73 11.92 1.94 -16.46
N ASN A 74 11.47 2.77 -17.42
CA ASN A 74 11.99 2.74 -18.79
C ASN A 74 13.47 3.11 -18.83
N ASN A 75 13.85 4.11 -18.03
CA ASN A 75 15.21 4.63 -18.00
C ASN A 75 15.67 4.82 -16.57
N GLU A 76 16.98 4.76 -16.37
CA GLU A 76 17.58 5.10 -15.09
C GLU A 76 17.32 6.58 -14.80
N PRO A 77 16.82 6.94 -13.59
CA PRO A 77 16.57 8.33 -13.26
C PRO A 77 17.89 9.12 -13.15
N LEU A 78 17.86 10.34 -13.63
CA LEU A 78 19.03 11.24 -13.55
C LEU A 78 19.31 11.68 -12.13
N ASP A 79 18.24 11.81 -11.31
CA ASP A 79 18.33 12.27 -9.94
C ASP A 79 17.26 11.57 -9.11
N ILE A 80 17.69 10.94 -8.01
CA ILE A 80 16.78 10.30 -7.07
C ILE A 80 16.47 11.29 -5.95
N SER A 81 15.66 12.29 -6.26
CA SER A 81 15.25 13.30 -5.31
C SER A 81 13.90 12.89 -4.66
N GLU A 82 13.57 13.57 -3.58
CA GLU A 82 12.27 13.42 -2.93
C GLU A 82 11.13 13.73 -3.90
N ARG A 83 11.33 14.73 -4.76
CA ARG A 83 10.35 15.10 -5.78
C ARG A 83 10.14 13.97 -6.78
N PHE A 84 11.20 13.29 -7.18
CA PHE A 84 11.14 12.15 -8.09
C PHE A 84 10.36 11.00 -7.45
N VAL A 85 10.65 10.69 -6.18
CA VAL A 85 9.94 9.65 -5.44
C VAL A 85 8.45 9.94 -5.35
N LYS A 86 8.08 11.20 -5.06
CA LYS A 86 6.67 11.60 -5.04
C LYS A 86 5.99 11.41 -6.39
N LYS A 87 6.69 11.67 -7.48
CA LYS A 87 6.15 11.45 -8.83
C LYS A 87 5.84 9.98 -9.08
N ILE A 88 6.76 9.09 -8.71
CA ILE A 88 6.56 7.65 -8.85
C ILE A 88 5.34 7.22 -8.04
N LEU A 89 5.28 7.63 -6.79
CA LEU A 89 4.18 7.26 -5.90
C LEU A 89 2.85 7.77 -6.41
N SER A 90 2.80 9.00 -6.93
CA SER A 90 1.57 9.56 -7.50
C SER A 90 1.08 8.76 -8.69
N LYS A 91 2.00 8.25 -9.51
CA LYS A 91 1.64 7.41 -10.66
C LYS A 91 1.22 6.01 -10.27
N PHE A 92 1.83 5.44 -9.24
CA PHE A 92 1.56 4.05 -8.86
C PHE A 92 0.43 3.89 -7.88
N TYR A 93 0.15 4.90 -7.06
CA TYR A 93 -0.86 4.78 -6.01
C TYR A 93 -2.25 4.40 -6.55
N PRO A 94 -2.72 4.91 -7.69
CA PRO A 94 -4.00 4.46 -8.25
C PRO A 94 -4.04 2.96 -8.57
N ILE A 95 -2.91 2.39 -8.99
CA ILE A 95 -2.80 0.96 -9.26
C ILE A 95 -2.92 0.17 -7.96
N PHE A 96 -2.16 0.57 -6.94
CA PHE A 96 -2.24 -0.03 -5.61
C PHE A 96 -3.64 0.10 -5.02
N SER A 97 -4.22 1.29 -5.11
CA SER A 97 -5.55 1.58 -4.58
C SER A 97 -6.61 0.66 -5.19
N LYS A 98 -6.59 0.50 -6.50
CA LYS A 98 -7.54 -0.38 -7.19
C LYS A 98 -7.39 -1.83 -6.73
N PHE A 99 -6.16 -2.30 -6.61
CA PHE A 99 -5.87 -3.66 -6.15
C PHE A 99 -6.43 -3.87 -4.73
N ILE A 100 -6.16 -2.95 -3.83
CA ILE A 100 -6.57 -3.08 -2.42
C ILE A 100 -8.08 -2.96 -2.27
N LEU A 101 -8.74 -2.05 -2.98
CA LEU A 101 -10.20 -1.93 -2.92
C LEU A 101 -10.89 -3.19 -3.44
N ASN A 102 -10.36 -3.80 -4.50
CA ASN A 102 -10.86 -5.09 -4.96
C ASN A 102 -10.68 -6.19 -3.91
N PHE A 103 -9.53 -6.19 -3.24
CA PHE A 103 -9.27 -7.13 -2.16
C PHE A 103 -10.22 -6.91 -1.00
N TYR A 104 -10.42 -5.66 -0.57
CA TYR A 104 -11.36 -5.33 0.50
C TYR A 104 -12.76 -5.82 0.17
N ASN A 105 -13.22 -5.60 -1.06
CA ASN A 105 -14.52 -6.07 -1.48
C ASN A 105 -14.64 -7.60 -1.38
N SER A 106 -13.57 -8.31 -1.72
CA SER A 106 -13.57 -9.77 -1.70
C SER A 106 -13.61 -10.35 -0.29
N ILE A 107 -13.18 -9.60 0.72
CA ILE A 107 -13.19 -10.06 2.11
C ILE A 107 -14.27 -9.38 2.95
N GLY A 108 -15.17 -8.64 2.31
CA GLY A 108 -16.32 -8.05 3.00
C GLY A 108 -16.11 -6.66 3.59
N LEU A 109 -15.06 -5.95 3.20
CA LEU A 109 -14.76 -4.61 3.71
C LEU A 109 -15.16 -3.54 2.68
N ASN A 110 -16.39 -3.59 2.19
CA ASN A 110 -16.85 -2.76 1.07
C ASN A 110 -16.93 -1.27 1.40
N SER A 111 -17.10 -0.93 2.68
CA SER A 111 -17.31 0.46 3.09
C SER A 111 -16.01 1.19 3.45
N ILE A 112 -14.87 0.50 3.39
CA ILE A 112 -13.59 1.08 3.78
C ILE A 112 -12.99 1.82 2.60
N GLN A 113 -12.62 3.09 2.84
CA GLN A 113 -11.92 3.90 1.85
C GLN A 113 -10.45 3.98 2.21
N LEU A 114 -9.59 4.03 1.20
CA LEU A 114 -8.16 4.16 1.42
C LEU A 114 -7.78 5.60 1.75
N PRO A 115 -6.71 5.80 2.55
CA PRO A 115 -6.18 7.14 2.75
C PRO A 115 -5.77 7.77 1.42
N GLU A 116 -5.91 9.07 1.30
CA GLU A 116 -5.42 9.79 0.13
C GLU A 116 -3.90 9.89 0.19
N PHE A 117 -3.32 9.88 -0.98
CA PHE A 117 -1.87 10.04 -1.11
C PHE A 117 -1.49 11.50 -1.34
#